data_334ecee5b2576b1e47c50de9a732e473
#
_entry.id   334ecee5b2576b1e47c50de9a732e473
#
_cell.length_a   1.000
_cell.length_b   1.000
_cell.length_c   1.000
_cell.angle_alpha   90.00
_cell.angle_beta   90.00
_cell.angle_gamma   90.00
#
_symmetry.space_group_name_H-M   'P 1'
#
loop_
_entity.id
_entity.type
_entity.pdbx_description
1 polymer ?
#
loop_
_entity_poly.entity_id
_entity_poly.type
_entity_poly.pdbx_seq_one_letter_code
_entity_poly.pdbx_strand_id
1 'polypeptide(L)'
;MVTLILFVLIFGVVVISHEFGHFLLAKANGIHVIEFSVGMGPNLFSFQKGDTKYSLKLLPIGGACMFEGEDGLNEKEDGEDHSGSFLNANVWARISTVLAGPVFNFILGFIIAFIMVNLIVIRDPVATEIVDGGAAQEAGLQPGDRILSLNGSKIHLFEEIQLFTLTYRGGNVTVQYERDGVKGTTTLTPKYDESAGRYMIGISNADFVQLSGLDCFRYSWYEMRYCVTMTWKSLAMLVQGQVSRQDVAGPVGIAVNVVGKTYESTKDYGWQNVLVNMLNITLMLTVNLGILNLLPIPALDGGRLVFLIWEAITHKPVPPEKEGMVHFIGLVFFMVLMVFLLFNDLVNIFG
;
A
#
# COMPACT_ATOMS: atom_id res chain seq x y z
N MET A 1 4.83 19.66 15.45
CA MET A 1 3.35 19.68 15.51
C MET A 1 2.73 19.40 14.15
N VAL A 2 3.10 20.11 13.08
CA VAL A 2 2.56 19.89 11.71
C VAL A 2 2.74 18.44 11.23
N THR A 3 3.92 17.87 11.40
CA THR A 3 4.21 16.46 11.04
C THR A 3 3.24 15.47 11.68
N LEU A 4 2.92 15.64 12.96
CA LEU A 4 1.99 14.77 13.67
C LEU A 4 0.56 14.90 13.10
N ILE A 5 0.13 16.13 12.79
CA ILE A 5 -1.18 16.37 12.18
C ILE A 5 -1.24 15.70 10.80
N LEU A 6 -0.22 15.88 9.97
CA LEU A 6 -0.14 15.26 8.64
C LEU A 6 -0.15 13.73 8.74
N PHE A 7 0.62 13.16 9.66
CA PHE A 7 0.64 11.71 9.90
C PHE A 7 -0.75 11.19 10.29
N VAL A 8 -1.41 11.85 11.25
CA VAL A 8 -2.77 11.47 11.71
C VAL A 8 -3.79 11.59 10.58
N LEU A 9 -3.70 12.63 9.75
CA LEU A 9 -4.58 12.79 8.59
C LEU A 9 -4.36 11.70 7.55
N ILE A 10 -3.11 11.40 7.19
CA ILE A 10 -2.77 10.36 6.21
C ILE A 10 -3.26 9.00 6.70
N PHE A 11 -2.86 8.59 7.92
CA PHE A 11 -3.28 7.31 8.49
C PHE A 11 -4.80 7.23 8.67
N GLY A 12 -5.41 8.32 9.15
CA GLY A 12 -6.86 8.40 9.31
C GLY A 12 -7.60 8.14 8.00
N VAL A 13 -7.22 8.81 6.92
CA VAL A 13 -7.84 8.62 5.59
C VAL A 13 -7.68 7.18 5.10
N VAL A 14 -6.49 6.61 5.22
CA VAL A 14 -6.18 5.24 4.77
C VAL A 14 -6.99 4.21 5.55
N VAL A 15 -7.03 4.33 6.88
CA VAL A 15 -7.77 3.39 7.75
C VAL A 15 -9.28 3.58 7.60
N ILE A 16 -9.78 4.82 7.57
CA ILE A 16 -11.21 5.07 7.39
C ILE A 16 -11.69 4.48 6.05
N SER A 17 -10.92 4.62 4.98
CA SER A 17 -11.25 4.02 3.69
C SER A 17 -11.39 2.50 3.78
N HIS A 18 -10.44 1.85 4.46
CA HIS A 18 -10.44 0.41 4.68
C HIS A 18 -11.69 -0.05 5.46
N GLU A 19 -11.90 0.52 6.65
CA GLU A 19 -13.04 0.17 7.51
C GLU A 19 -14.38 0.49 6.84
N PHE A 20 -14.42 1.59 6.06
CA PHE A 20 -15.61 1.97 5.31
C PHE A 20 -15.97 0.95 4.23
N GLY A 21 -14.99 0.30 3.62
CA GLY A 21 -15.21 -0.81 2.69
C GLY A 21 -15.98 -1.95 3.37
N HIS A 22 -15.49 -2.42 4.51
CA HIS A 22 -16.15 -3.45 5.31
C HIS A 22 -17.57 -3.02 5.72
N PHE A 23 -17.70 -1.81 6.24
CA PHE A 23 -18.98 -1.26 6.66
C PHE A 23 -20.01 -1.24 5.53
N LEU A 24 -19.62 -0.73 4.36
CA LEU A 24 -20.53 -0.58 3.23
C LEU A 24 -21.03 -1.92 2.72
N LEU A 25 -20.13 -2.87 2.55
CA LEU A 25 -20.49 -4.21 2.05
C LEU A 25 -21.23 -5.04 3.11
N ALA A 26 -20.91 -4.90 4.39
CA ALA A 26 -21.70 -5.52 5.46
C ALA A 26 -23.16 -5.05 5.41
N LYS A 27 -23.39 -3.74 5.38
CA LYS A 27 -24.74 -3.17 5.28
C LYS A 27 -25.47 -3.58 3.99
N ALA A 28 -24.76 -3.63 2.85
CA ALA A 28 -25.33 -4.06 1.58
C ALA A 28 -25.73 -5.54 1.57
N ASN A 29 -25.03 -6.36 2.34
CA ASN A 29 -25.30 -7.80 2.49
C ASN A 29 -26.28 -8.13 3.65
N GLY A 30 -26.82 -7.12 4.34
CA GLY A 30 -27.73 -7.32 5.48
C GLY A 30 -27.02 -7.77 6.77
N ILE A 31 -25.68 -7.66 6.84
CA ILE A 31 -24.92 -7.96 8.04
C ILE A 31 -24.97 -6.76 9.00
N HIS A 32 -25.33 -7.02 10.24
CA HIS A 32 -25.42 -5.99 11.28
C HIS A 32 -24.02 -5.55 11.72
N VAL A 33 -23.77 -4.23 11.63
CA VAL A 33 -22.56 -3.61 12.15
C VAL A 33 -22.85 -3.04 13.53
N ILE A 34 -22.22 -3.62 14.55
CA ILE A 34 -22.39 -3.19 15.95
C ILE A 34 -21.66 -1.87 16.19
N GLU A 35 -20.39 -1.79 15.80
CA GLU A 35 -19.57 -0.58 15.97
C GLU A 35 -18.74 -0.29 14.73
N PHE A 36 -18.75 0.97 14.30
CA PHE A 36 -17.81 1.53 13.35
C PHE A 36 -16.94 2.55 14.09
N SER A 37 -15.67 2.24 14.28
CA SER A 37 -14.77 3.08 15.06
C SER A 37 -13.54 3.54 14.29
N VAL A 38 -13.14 4.79 14.54
CA VAL A 38 -11.89 5.38 14.06
C VAL A 38 -10.96 5.55 15.24
N GLY A 39 -9.75 4.97 15.13
CA GLY A 39 -8.78 4.97 16.21
C GLY A 39 -8.92 3.77 17.16
N MET A 40 -8.05 3.71 18.16
CA MET A 40 -7.97 2.68 19.19
C MET A 40 -8.04 3.29 20.58
N GLY A 41 -8.36 2.44 21.60
CA GLY A 41 -8.39 2.82 23.01
C GLY A 41 -9.75 3.34 23.47
N PRO A 42 -9.80 4.16 24.55
CA PRO A 42 -11.05 4.67 25.09
C PRO A 42 -11.76 5.63 24.13
N ASN A 43 -13.11 5.63 24.19
CA ASN A 43 -13.93 6.51 23.35
C ASN A 43 -13.77 7.96 23.80
N LEU A 44 -13.43 8.85 22.85
CA LEU A 44 -13.51 10.29 23.02
C LEU A 44 -14.94 10.79 22.76
N PHE A 45 -15.55 10.27 21.72
CA PHE A 45 -16.89 10.61 21.31
C PHE A 45 -17.56 9.40 20.68
N SER A 46 -18.84 9.19 20.98
CA SER A 46 -19.63 8.16 20.32
C SER A 46 -21.09 8.55 20.23
N PHE A 47 -21.76 8.10 19.17
CA PHE A 47 -23.20 8.25 18.97
C PHE A 47 -23.77 7.00 18.32
N GLN A 48 -25.06 6.74 18.59
CA GLN A 48 -25.82 5.65 18.00
C GLN A 48 -26.66 6.15 16.84
N LYS A 49 -26.62 5.45 15.70
CA LYS A 49 -27.50 5.70 14.57
C LYS A 49 -27.99 4.38 13.99
N GLY A 50 -29.27 4.07 14.18
CA GLY A 50 -29.82 2.74 13.93
C GLY A 50 -29.14 1.70 14.83
N ASP A 51 -28.78 0.57 14.28
CA ASP A 51 -28.12 -0.53 14.99
C ASP A 51 -26.62 -0.35 15.15
N THR A 52 -26.04 0.71 14.56
CA THR A 52 -24.59 0.92 14.55
C THR A 52 -24.19 2.04 15.51
N LYS A 53 -23.22 1.75 16.38
CA LYS A 53 -22.51 2.73 17.18
C LYS A 53 -21.31 3.28 16.40
N TYR A 54 -21.23 4.60 16.26
CA TYR A 54 -20.10 5.28 15.65
C TYR A 54 -19.21 5.86 16.75
N SER A 55 -17.93 5.54 16.74
CA SER A 55 -16.99 5.92 17.80
C SER A 55 -15.72 6.55 17.24
N LEU A 56 -15.29 7.65 17.88
CA LEU A 56 -13.95 8.21 17.73
C LEU A 56 -13.17 7.89 19.00
N LYS A 57 -12.03 7.20 18.85
CA LYS A 57 -11.19 6.73 19.96
C LYS A 57 -9.95 7.59 20.13
N LEU A 58 -9.31 7.50 21.28
CA LEU A 58 -8.22 8.40 21.72
C LEU A 58 -6.97 8.32 20.85
N LEU A 59 -6.55 7.12 20.49
CA LEU A 59 -5.35 6.92 19.68
C LEU A 59 -5.74 6.94 18.21
N PRO A 60 -5.24 7.91 17.41
CA PRO A 60 -5.62 8.05 16.00
C PRO A 60 -4.89 7.04 15.09
N ILE A 61 -4.72 5.82 15.56
CA ILE A 61 -4.08 4.72 14.87
C ILE A 61 -5.06 3.55 14.82
N GLY A 62 -5.31 3.03 13.61
CA GLY A 62 -6.25 1.94 13.41
C GLY A 62 -7.71 2.37 13.35
N GLY A 63 -8.57 1.39 13.23
CA GLY A 63 -10.02 1.48 13.22
C GLY A 63 -10.59 0.10 13.47
N ALA A 64 -11.89 -0.03 13.54
CA ALA A 64 -12.56 -1.32 13.57
C ALA A 64 -14.00 -1.20 13.07
N CYS A 65 -14.41 -2.16 12.25
CA CYS A 65 -15.78 -2.40 11.88
C CYS A 65 -16.21 -3.75 12.49
N MET A 66 -16.97 -3.69 13.59
CA MET A 66 -17.38 -4.89 14.34
C MET A 66 -18.72 -5.40 13.85
N PHE A 67 -18.80 -6.66 13.50
CA PHE A 67 -20.03 -7.31 13.05
C PHE A 67 -20.68 -8.14 14.18
N GLU A 68 -22.00 -8.25 14.14
CA GLU A 68 -22.74 -9.13 15.02
C GLU A 68 -22.34 -10.59 14.76
N GLY A 69 -22.00 -11.33 15.82
CA GLY A 69 -21.64 -12.75 15.73
C GLY A 69 -20.29 -13.04 15.05
N GLU A 70 -19.43 -12.03 14.86
CA GLU A 70 -18.15 -12.18 14.17
C GLU A 70 -17.19 -13.15 14.85
N ASP A 71 -17.12 -13.08 16.19
CA ASP A 71 -16.21 -13.86 17.04
C ASP A 71 -16.95 -14.88 17.93
N GLY A 72 -18.27 -15.09 17.72
CA GLY A 72 -19.12 -15.88 18.57
C GLY A 72 -19.33 -15.32 19.98
N LEU A 73 -18.80 -14.13 20.27
CA LEU A 73 -18.84 -13.50 21.61
C LEU A 73 -19.90 -12.41 21.73
N ASN A 74 -20.37 -11.84 20.61
CA ASN A 74 -21.32 -10.73 20.56
C ASN A 74 -22.63 -11.15 19.91
N GLU A 75 -23.06 -12.39 20.16
CA GLU A 75 -24.39 -12.82 19.76
C GLU A 75 -25.42 -12.23 20.73
N LYS A 76 -26.60 -11.87 20.21
CA LYS A 76 -27.75 -11.49 21.01
C LYS A 76 -28.17 -12.64 21.92
N GLU A 77 -28.85 -12.32 23.04
CA GLU A 77 -29.34 -13.36 23.96
C GLU A 77 -30.29 -14.33 23.25
N ASP A 78 -30.35 -15.59 23.76
CA ASP A 78 -31.23 -16.63 23.22
C ASP A 78 -32.67 -16.13 23.12
N GLY A 79 -33.21 -16.11 21.87
CA GLY A 79 -34.56 -15.67 21.57
C GLY A 79 -34.68 -14.39 20.74
N GLU A 80 -33.55 -13.73 20.42
CA GLU A 80 -33.52 -12.62 19.50
C GLU A 80 -33.27 -13.07 18.03
N ASP A 81 -33.62 -12.18 17.08
CA ASP A 81 -33.42 -12.44 15.65
C ASP A 81 -31.93 -12.32 15.26
N HIS A 82 -31.30 -13.44 14.91
CA HIS A 82 -29.90 -13.54 14.47
C HIS A 82 -29.73 -13.43 12.94
N SER A 83 -30.78 -13.01 12.21
CA SER A 83 -30.75 -12.97 10.74
C SER A 83 -29.66 -12.04 10.18
N GLY A 84 -29.21 -11.05 10.96
CA GLY A 84 -28.11 -10.13 10.63
C GLY A 84 -26.74 -10.54 11.13
N SER A 85 -26.58 -11.69 11.78
CA SER A 85 -25.28 -12.18 12.26
C SER A 85 -24.33 -12.50 11.10
N PHE A 86 -23.06 -12.13 11.24
CA PHE A 86 -22.00 -12.42 10.26
C PHE A 86 -21.88 -13.93 9.99
N LEU A 87 -21.92 -14.75 11.04
CA LEU A 87 -21.82 -16.23 10.89
C LEU A 87 -22.99 -16.84 10.13
N ASN A 88 -24.19 -16.25 10.23
CA ASN A 88 -25.39 -16.74 9.56
C ASN A 88 -25.53 -16.22 8.11
N ALA A 89 -24.74 -15.23 7.73
CA ALA A 89 -24.74 -14.69 6.38
C ALA A 89 -24.14 -15.70 5.37
N ASN A 90 -24.61 -15.63 4.13
CA ASN A 90 -24.06 -16.45 3.05
C ASN A 90 -22.54 -16.26 2.93
N VAL A 91 -21.81 -17.35 2.67
CA VAL A 91 -20.35 -17.35 2.58
C VAL A 91 -19.80 -16.30 1.59
N TRP A 92 -20.50 -16.08 0.45
CA TRP A 92 -20.11 -15.06 -0.52
C TRP A 92 -20.35 -13.64 -0.03
N ALA A 93 -21.39 -13.43 0.79
CA ALA A 93 -21.63 -12.16 1.46
C ALA A 93 -20.50 -11.86 2.48
N ARG A 94 -20.08 -12.87 3.23
CA ARG A 94 -18.94 -12.76 4.16
C ARG A 94 -17.63 -12.49 3.42
N ILE A 95 -17.33 -13.24 2.35
CA ILE A 95 -16.15 -13.02 1.51
C ILE A 95 -16.14 -11.60 0.94
N SER A 96 -17.25 -11.14 0.35
CA SER A 96 -17.32 -9.78 -0.22
C SER A 96 -17.15 -8.70 0.85
N THR A 97 -17.70 -8.90 2.04
CA THR A 97 -17.57 -7.97 3.18
C THR A 97 -16.12 -7.87 3.64
N VAL A 98 -15.43 -9.01 3.82
CA VAL A 98 -14.02 -9.02 4.26
C VAL A 98 -13.09 -8.48 3.17
N LEU A 99 -13.35 -8.84 1.89
CA LEU A 99 -12.54 -8.36 0.77
C LEU A 99 -12.69 -6.84 0.53
N ALA A 100 -13.82 -6.25 0.95
CA ALA A 100 -14.12 -4.85 0.68
C ALA A 100 -13.12 -3.87 1.30
N GLY A 101 -12.59 -4.15 2.50
CA GLY A 101 -11.57 -3.30 3.13
C GLY A 101 -10.36 -3.08 2.22
N PRO A 102 -9.62 -4.14 1.85
CA PRO A 102 -8.51 -4.04 0.90
C PRO A 102 -8.89 -3.42 -0.46
N VAL A 103 -10.05 -3.77 -1.02
CA VAL A 103 -10.52 -3.21 -2.29
C VAL A 103 -10.72 -1.70 -2.20
N PHE A 104 -11.29 -1.20 -1.10
CA PHE A 104 -11.47 0.24 -0.91
C PHE A 104 -10.13 0.98 -0.77
N ASN A 105 -9.11 0.34 -0.24
CA ASN A 105 -7.76 0.91 -0.26
C ASN A 105 -7.19 1.04 -1.68
N PHE A 106 -7.43 0.07 -2.56
CA PHE A 106 -7.05 0.21 -3.97
C PHE A 106 -7.88 1.28 -4.70
N ILE A 107 -9.17 1.39 -4.39
CA ILE A 107 -10.03 2.47 -4.93
C ILE A 107 -9.50 3.83 -4.48
N LEU A 108 -9.22 4.01 -3.19
CA LEU A 108 -8.62 5.24 -2.66
C LEU A 108 -7.27 5.53 -3.34
N GLY A 109 -6.42 4.52 -3.47
CA GLY A 109 -5.14 4.63 -4.16
C GLY A 109 -5.30 5.13 -5.59
N PHE A 110 -6.24 4.57 -6.35
CA PHE A 110 -6.51 5.02 -7.71
C PHE A 110 -7.03 6.47 -7.77
N ILE A 111 -7.91 6.86 -6.85
CA ILE A 111 -8.41 8.25 -6.76
C ILE A 111 -7.25 9.20 -6.46
N ILE A 112 -6.37 8.85 -5.52
CA ILE A 112 -5.19 9.67 -5.18
C ILE A 112 -4.24 9.76 -6.38
N ALA A 113 -3.93 8.64 -7.03
CA ALA A 113 -3.09 8.62 -8.23
C ALA A 113 -3.69 9.52 -9.33
N PHE A 114 -5.01 9.46 -9.53
CA PHE A 114 -5.69 10.31 -10.51
C PHE A 114 -5.60 11.79 -10.16
N ILE A 115 -5.75 12.16 -8.90
CA ILE A 115 -5.57 13.54 -8.44
C ILE A 115 -4.12 13.98 -8.68
N MET A 116 -3.14 13.16 -8.31
CA MET A 116 -1.72 13.47 -8.48
C MET A 116 -1.34 13.69 -9.95
N VAL A 117 -1.72 12.76 -10.82
CA VAL A 117 -1.42 12.82 -12.27
C VAL A 117 -2.00 14.09 -12.93
N ASN A 118 -3.11 14.63 -12.41
CA ASN A 118 -3.68 15.90 -12.88
C ASN A 118 -2.98 17.14 -12.28
N LEU A 119 -2.28 16.99 -11.17
CA LEU A 119 -1.63 18.12 -10.48
C LEU A 119 -0.16 18.31 -10.88
N ILE A 120 0.50 17.23 -11.35
CA ILE A 120 1.95 17.23 -11.62
C ILE A 120 2.25 16.83 -13.06
N VAL A 121 3.45 17.15 -13.50
CA VAL A 121 4.05 16.57 -14.71
C VAL A 121 4.57 15.17 -14.36
N ILE A 122 4.34 14.22 -15.24
CA ILE A 122 4.79 12.83 -15.08
C ILE A 122 6.19 12.69 -15.71
N ARG A 123 7.03 11.89 -15.09
CA ARG A 123 8.33 11.50 -15.62
C ARG A 123 8.15 10.33 -16.59
N ASP A 124 8.09 10.66 -17.86
CA ASP A 124 7.97 9.69 -18.95
C ASP A 124 9.31 8.94 -19.13
N PRO A 125 9.34 7.64 -19.44
CA PRO A 125 10.56 6.86 -19.55
C PRO A 125 11.35 7.15 -20.86
N VAL A 126 11.43 8.42 -21.24
CA VAL A 126 12.27 8.92 -22.33
C VAL A 126 13.59 9.40 -21.72
N ALA A 127 14.70 8.81 -22.13
CA ALA A 127 16.03 9.22 -21.68
C ALA A 127 16.35 10.60 -22.24
N THR A 128 16.36 11.65 -21.41
CA THR A 128 16.77 12.98 -21.86
C THR A 128 18.27 13.22 -21.67
N GLU A 129 18.88 12.49 -20.75
CA GLU A 129 20.29 12.57 -20.47
C GLU A 129 20.89 11.18 -20.21
N ILE A 130 21.98 10.86 -20.85
CA ILE A 130 22.74 9.61 -20.68
C ILE A 130 24.11 9.93 -20.09
N VAL A 131 24.48 9.20 -19.06
CA VAL A 131 25.72 9.40 -18.32
C VAL A 131 26.90 8.96 -19.18
N ASP A 132 27.89 9.84 -19.35
CA ASP A 132 29.11 9.55 -20.08
C ASP A 132 29.88 8.37 -19.45
N GLY A 133 30.28 7.41 -20.28
CA GLY A 133 30.89 6.16 -19.82
C GLY A 133 29.94 5.23 -19.07
N GLY A 134 28.64 5.56 -19.02
CA GLY A 134 27.61 4.70 -18.41
C GLY A 134 27.21 3.51 -19.26
N ALA A 135 26.58 2.52 -18.65
CA ALA A 135 26.15 1.30 -19.33
C ALA A 135 25.19 1.56 -20.51
N ALA A 136 24.31 2.57 -20.39
CA ALA A 136 23.39 2.95 -21.46
C ALA A 136 24.13 3.49 -22.69
N GLN A 137 25.15 4.34 -22.47
CA GLN A 137 25.95 4.87 -23.56
C GLN A 137 26.75 3.76 -24.29
N GLU A 138 27.38 2.87 -23.54
CA GLU A 138 28.12 1.73 -24.12
C GLU A 138 27.22 0.79 -24.92
N ALA A 139 25.95 0.69 -24.54
CA ALA A 139 24.95 -0.10 -25.26
C ALA A 139 24.34 0.63 -26.48
N GLY A 140 24.77 1.86 -26.77
CA GLY A 140 24.30 2.65 -27.91
C GLY A 140 22.95 3.33 -27.71
N LEU A 141 22.46 3.43 -26.47
CA LEU A 141 21.30 4.25 -26.15
C LEU A 141 21.66 5.75 -26.30
N GLN A 142 20.71 6.55 -26.72
CA GLN A 142 20.89 7.98 -27.00
C GLN A 142 19.82 8.82 -26.30
N PRO A 143 20.08 10.09 -26.02
CA PRO A 143 19.03 11.02 -25.62
C PRO A 143 17.87 11.00 -26.65
N GLY A 144 16.63 10.95 -26.16
CA GLY A 144 15.43 10.78 -26.96
C GLY A 144 14.89 9.35 -27.03
N ASP A 145 15.66 8.36 -26.61
CA ASP A 145 15.18 6.96 -26.56
C ASP A 145 14.12 6.78 -25.47
N ARG A 146 12.96 6.26 -25.88
CA ARG A 146 11.92 5.80 -24.94
C ARG A 146 12.20 4.36 -24.53
N ILE A 147 12.36 4.12 -23.25
CA ILE A 147 12.56 2.76 -22.71
C ILE A 147 11.21 2.05 -22.64
N LEU A 148 11.06 0.94 -23.37
CA LEU A 148 9.82 0.17 -23.45
C LEU A 148 9.80 -1.01 -22.47
N SER A 149 10.94 -1.68 -22.29
CA SER A 149 11.05 -2.78 -21.32
C SER A 149 12.48 -3.02 -20.87
N LEU A 150 12.63 -3.58 -19.67
CA LEU A 150 13.87 -4.08 -19.09
C LEU A 150 13.69 -5.56 -18.73
N ASN A 151 14.47 -6.46 -19.32
CA ASN A 151 14.35 -7.92 -19.17
C ASN A 151 12.90 -8.42 -19.36
N GLY A 152 12.19 -7.88 -20.35
CA GLY A 152 10.80 -8.22 -20.66
C GLY A 152 9.75 -7.55 -19.76
N SER A 153 10.14 -6.91 -18.66
CA SER A 153 9.23 -6.12 -17.83
C SER A 153 8.94 -4.77 -18.50
N LYS A 154 7.68 -4.51 -18.83
CA LYS A 154 7.25 -3.26 -19.48
C LYS A 154 7.48 -2.06 -18.56
N ILE A 155 7.99 -0.99 -19.13
CA ILE A 155 8.25 0.30 -18.48
C ILE A 155 7.24 1.33 -19.00
N HIS A 156 6.59 2.04 -18.09
CA HIS A 156 5.63 3.10 -18.39
C HIS A 156 5.93 4.40 -17.63
N LEU A 157 6.69 4.30 -16.53
CA LEU A 157 7.13 5.40 -15.69
C LEU A 157 8.64 5.34 -15.53
N PHE A 158 9.30 6.47 -15.43
CA PHE A 158 10.74 6.51 -15.18
C PHE A 158 11.14 5.89 -13.83
N GLU A 159 10.27 5.99 -12.85
CA GLU A 159 10.41 5.39 -11.52
C GLU A 159 10.55 3.86 -11.58
N GLU A 160 9.96 3.21 -12.59
CA GLU A 160 10.09 1.75 -12.79
C GLU A 160 11.52 1.36 -13.21
N ILE A 161 12.23 2.26 -13.93
CA ILE A 161 13.65 2.08 -14.25
C ILE A 161 14.48 2.15 -12.96
N GLN A 162 14.18 3.10 -12.08
CA GLN A 162 14.85 3.25 -10.79
C GLN A 162 14.58 2.04 -9.89
N LEU A 163 13.33 1.57 -9.84
CA LEU A 163 12.96 0.37 -9.08
C LEU A 163 13.65 -0.89 -9.62
N PHE A 164 13.84 -0.98 -10.94
CA PHE A 164 14.59 -2.07 -11.57
C PHE A 164 16.05 -2.06 -11.07
N THR A 165 16.72 -0.91 -11.12
CA THR A 165 18.12 -0.80 -10.66
C THR A 165 18.29 -1.08 -9.17
N LEU A 166 17.35 -0.66 -8.34
CA LEU A 166 17.34 -0.93 -6.90
C LEU A 166 17.30 -2.45 -6.59
N THR A 167 16.54 -3.18 -7.39
CA THR A 167 16.35 -4.63 -7.20
C THR A 167 17.28 -5.50 -8.06
N TYR A 168 18.13 -4.89 -8.88
CA TYR A 168 19.05 -5.61 -9.75
C TYR A 168 20.16 -6.30 -8.95
N ARG A 169 20.53 -7.53 -9.38
CA ARG A 169 21.50 -8.40 -8.68
C ARG A 169 22.69 -8.85 -9.54
N GLY A 170 22.79 -8.37 -10.76
CA GLY A 170 23.87 -8.69 -11.68
C GLY A 170 23.40 -9.36 -12.98
N GLY A 171 24.27 -9.40 -13.95
CA GLY A 171 24.06 -9.99 -15.28
C GLY A 171 23.74 -8.95 -16.36
N ASN A 172 23.42 -9.43 -17.54
CA ASN A 172 23.05 -8.57 -18.65
C ASN A 172 21.57 -8.20 -18.59
N VAL A 173 21.25 -6.98 -18.98
CA VAL A 173 19.89 -6.46 -19.07
C VAL A 173 19.54 -6.23 -20.53
N THR A 174 18.53 -6.94 -21.02
CA THR A 174 17.95 -6.67 -22.35
C THR A 174 17.04 -5.46 -22.27
N VAL A 175 17.33 -4.43 -23.05
CA VAL A 175 16.57 -3.20 -23.12
C VAL A 175 15.86 -3.14 -24.47
N GLN A 176 14.53 -3.02 -24.45
CA GLN A 176 13.77 -2.61 -25.63
C GLN A 176 13.52 -1.11 -25.56
N TYR A 177 13.77 -0.39 -26.61
CA TYR A 177 13.59 1.04 -26.71
C TYR A 177 12.94 1.43 -28.03
N GLU A 178 12.44 2.65 -28.11
CA GLU A 178 11.91 3.25 -29.32
C GLU A 178 12.65 4.57 -29.57
N ARG A 179 13.20 4.71 -30.77
CA ARG A 179 13.90 5.89 -31.30
C ARG A 179 13.24 6.32 -32.59
N ASP A 180 12.75 7.54 -32.67
CA ASP A 180 12.08 8.10 -33.87
C ASP A 180 10.96 7.19 -34.42
N GLY A 181 10.19 6.56 -33.53
CA GLY A 181 9.11 5.63 -33.88
C GLY A 181 9.57 4.22 -34.28
N VAL A 182 10.89 3.95 -34.29
CA VAL A 182 11.45 2.63 -34.62
C VAL A 182 11.85 1.91 -33.34
N LYS A 183 11.37 0.68 -33.18
CA LYS A 183 11.73 -0.16 -32.03
C LYS A 183 13.08 -0.82 -32.23
N GLY A 184 13.92 -0.70 -31.21
CA GLY A 184 15.23 -1.35 -31.14
C GLY A 184 15.34 -2.22 -29.90
N THR A 185 16.37 -3.09 -29.91
CA THR A 185 16.73 -3.89 -28.76
C THR A 185 18.23 -3.85 -28.60
N THR A 186 18.70 -3.63 -27.38
CA THR A 186 20.10 -3.67 -27.03
C THR A 186 20.30 -4.41 -25.70
N THR A 187 21.53 -4.72 -25.38
CA THR A 187 21.89 -5.37 -24.10
C THR A 187 22.93 -4.50 -23.41
N LEU A 188 22.71 -4.24 -22.13
CA LEU A 188 23.65 -3.50 -21.30
C LEU A 188 23.94 -4.26 -20.00
N THR A 189 25.08 -3.97 -19.39
CA THR A 189 25.44 -4.46 -18.05
C THR A 189 25.49 -3.28 -17.11
N PRO A 190 24.53 -3.15 -16.17
CA PRO A 190 24.52 -2.05 -15.21
C PRO A 190 25.84 -1.97 -14.44
N LYS A 191 26.37 -0.77 -14.23
CA LYS A 191 27.60 -0.52 -13.50
C LYS A 191 27.31 -0.20 -12.04
N TYR A 192 28.12 -0.71 -11.13
CA TYR A 192 27.98 -0.37 -9.70
C TYR A 192 28.52 1.03 -9.46
N ASP A 193 27.71 1.87 -8.83
CA ASP A 193 28.07 3.22 -8.40
C ASP A 193 28.30 3.21 -6.89
N GLU A 194 29.54 3.44 -6.48
CA GLU A 194 29.94 3.42 -5.07
C GLU A 194 29.29 4.56 -4.27
N SER A 195 29.05 5.70 -4.90
CA SER A 195 28.43 6.87 -4.25
C SER A 195 26.95 6.65 -3.97
N ALA A 196 26.25 5.98 -4.88
CA ALA A 196 24.84 5.62 -4.75
C ALA A 196 24.62 4.28 -4.04
N GLY A 197 25.68 3.48 -3.85
CA GLY A 197 25.62 2.15 -3.23
C GLY A 197 24.79 1.13 -4.02
N ARG A 198 24.61 1.32 -5.33
CA ARG A 198 23.74 0.49 -6.18
C ARG A 198 24.19 0.44 -7.63
N TYR A 199 23.63 -0.52 -8.36
CA TYR A 199 23.83 -0.60 -9.79
C TYR A 199 23.04 0.50 -10.52
N MET A 200 23.66 1.08 -11.55
CA MET A 200 23.09 2.12 -12.39
C MET A 200 23.15 1.73 -13.87
N ILE A 201 22.09 2.05 -14.62
CA ILE A 201 22.09 1.83 -16.08
C ILE A 201 22.63 3.04 -16.86
N GLY A 202 22.81 4.18 -16.19
CA GLY A 202 23.39 5.38 -16.81
C GLY A 202 22.39 6.26 -17.57
N ILE A 203 21.11 6.21 -17.18
CA ILE A 203 20.08 7.19 -17.58
C ILE A 203 19.85 8.09 -16.36
N SER A 204 20.19 9.38 -16.47
CA SER A 204 20.17 10.29 -15.33
C SER A 204 18.90 11.12 -15.26
N ASN A 205 18.25 11.38 -16.39
CA ASN A 205 17.06 12.23 -16.43
C ASN A 205 16.00 11.70 -17.40
N ALA A 206 14.75 12.09 -17.13
CA ALA A 206 13.56 11.70 -17.87
C ALA A 206 12.89 12.92 -18.51
N ASP A 207 12.07 12.71 -19.50
CA ASP A 207 11.19 13.74 -20.02
C ASP A 207 10.02 14.01 -19.06
N PHE A 208 9.55 15.25 -19.03
CA PHE A 208 8.43 15.69 -18.20
C PHE A 208 7.22 16.00 -19.06
N VAL A 209 6.15 15.23 -18.89
CA VAL A 209 4.94 15.35 -19.71
C VAL A 209 3.75 15.77 -18.85
N GLN A 210 3.07 16.84 -19.27
CA GLN A 210 1.77 17.21 -18.74
C GLN A 210 0.70 16.37 -19.43
N LEU A 211 -0.05 15.61 -18.65
CA LEU A 211 -1.11 14.74 -19.16
C LEU A 211 -2.46 15.45 -19.22
N SER A 212 -3.35 14.96 -20.06
CA SER A 212 -4.73 15.44 -20.17
C SER A 212 -5.69 14.35 -20.64
N GLY A 213 -6.96 14.49 -20.30
CA GLY A 213 -8.02 13.61 -20.78
C GLY A 213 -7.85 12.14 -20.34
N LEU A 214 -7.96 11.23 -21.30
CA LEU A 214 -7.90 9.77 -21.03
C LEU A 214 -6.52 9.30 -20.59
N ASP A 215 -5.46 10.01 -20.95
CA ASP A 215 -4.11 9.64 -20.52
C ASP A 215 -3.95 9.75 -19.00
N CYS A 216 -4.66 10.67 -18.34
CA CYS A 216 -4.67 10.75 -16.88
C CYS A 216 -5.14 9.42 -16.24
N PHE A 217 -6.19 8.78 -16.77
CA PHE A 217 -6.66 7.48 -16.27
C PHE A 217 -5.60 6.37 -16.50
N ARG A 218 -5.00 6.35 -17.68
CA ARG A 218 -3.98 5.37 -18.04
C ARG A 218 -2.74 5.48 -17.13
N TYR A 219 -2.25 6.69 -16.91
CA TYR A 219 -1.08 6.92 -16.07
C TYR A 219 -1.40 6.73 -14.58
N SER A 220 -2.60 7.04 -14.12
CA SER A 220 -3.07 6.69 -12.76
C SER A 220 -3.02 5.18 -12.51
N TRP A 221 -3.38 4.38 -13.53
CA TRP A 221 -3.23 2.93 -13.46
C TRP A 221 -1.75 2.50 -13.43
N TYR A 222 -0.86 3.20 -14.15
CA TYR A 222 0.56 2.91 -14.11
C TYR A 222 1.18 3.24 -12.75
N GLU A 223 0.79 4.35 -12.12
CA GLU A 223 1.18 4.69 -10.75
C GLU A 223 0.71 3.64 -9.74
N MET A 224 -0.54 3.21 -9.82
CA MET A 224 -1.04 2.11 -9.00
C MET A 224 -0.25 0.83 -9.19
N ARG A 225 0.00 0.43 -10.44
CA ARG A 225 0.80 -0.75 -10.79
C ARG A 225 2.22 -0.63 -10.24
N TYR A 226 2.83 0.54 -10.34
CA TYR A 226 4.14 0.82 -9.78
C TYR A 226 4.16 0.60 -8.26
N CYS A 227 3.20 1.17 -7.51
CA CYS A 227 3.08 0.97 -6.07
C CYS A 227 2.89 -0.51 -5.69
N VAL A 228 2.02 -1.24 -6.41
CA VAL A 228 1.83 -2.67 -6.21
C VAL A 228 3.12 -3.45 -6.47
N THR A 229 3.82 -3.16 -7.57
CA THR A 229 5.08 -3.83 -7.94
C THR A 229 6.17 -3.54 -6.91
N MET A 230 6.28 -2.28 -6.46
CA MET A 230 7.21 -1.86 -5.43
C MET A 230 6.97 -2.61 -4.11
N THR A 231 5.71 -2.73 -3.67
CA THR A 231 5.33 -3.46 -2.46
C THR A 231 5.73 -4.93 -2.54
N TRP A 232 5.40 -5.61 -3.66
CA TRP A 232 5.77 -7.02 -3.84
C TRP A 232 7.30 -7.23 -3.86
N LYS A 233 8.05 -6.34 -4.52
CA LYS A 233 9.51 -6.40 -4.53
C LYS A 233 10.08 -6.16 -3.13
N SER A 234 9.54 -5.21 -2.38
CA SER A 234 9.96 -4.93 -0.99
C SER A 234 9.69 -6.13 -0.07
N LEU A 235 8.53 -6.77 -0.19
CA LEU A 235 8.20 -8.00 0.55
C LEU A 235 9.15 -9.15 0.18
N ALA A 236 9.45 -9.31 -1.12
CA ALA A 236 10.40 -10.32 -1.57
C ALA A 236 11.81 -10.08 -0.99
N MET A 237 12.29 -8.83 -0.97
CA MET A 237 13.57 -8.46 -0.36
C MET A 237 13.59 -8.74 1.14
N LEU A 238 12.48 -8.48 1.84
CA LEU A 238 12.34 -8.78 3.26
C LEU A 238 12.46 -10.29 3.53
N VAL A 239 11.71 -11.11 2.78
CA VAL A 239 11.76 -12.58 2.90
C VAL A 239 13.14 -13.16 2.57
N GLN A 240 13.86 -12.53 1.63
CA GLN A 240 15.22 -12.92 1.24
C GLN A 240 16.30 -12.43 2.21
N GLY A 241 15.94 -11.71 3.28
CA GLY A 241 16.89 -11.16 4.25
C GLY A 241 17.79 -10.06 3.69
N GLN A 242 17.36 -9.36 2.64
CA GLN A 242 18.13 -8.33 1.96
C GLN A 242 17.86 -6.92 2.53
N VAL A 243 16.95 -6.82 3.49
CA VAL A 243 16.58 -5.57 4.15
C VAL A 243 17.35 -5.47 5.46
N SER A 244 18.03 -4.35 5.66
CA SER A 244 18.74 -4.11 6.91
C SER A 244 17.75 -3.69 8.01
N ARG A 245 18.17 -3.84 9.28
CA ARG A 245 17.35 -3.45 10.42
C ARG A 245 16.97 -1.95 10.39
N GLN A 246 17.84 -1.12 9.82
CA GLN A 246 17.64 0.33 9.71
C GLN A 246 16.61 0.71 8.64
N ASP A 247 16.38 -0.16 7.67
CA ASP A 247 15.43 0.09 6.57
C ASP A 247 13.98 -0.23 6.96
N VAL A 248 13.78 -0.90 8.11
CA VAL A 248 12.44 -1.25 8.60
C VAL A 248 11.96 -0.16 9.53
N ALA A 249 10.89 0.53 9.14
CA ALA A 249 10.26 1.59 9.91
C ALA A 249 8.95 1.11 10.52
N GLY A 250 8.78 1.33 11.81
CA GLY A 250 7.49 1.22 12.49
C GLY A 250 6.69 2.53 12.38
N PRO A 251 5.57 2.65 13.12
CA PRO A 251 4.69 3.82 13.02
C PRO A 251 5.38 5.15 13.34
N VAL A 252 6.29 5.16 14.32
CA VAL A 252 7.05 6.36 14.69
C VAL A 252 8.09 6.70 13.63
N GLY A 253 8.76 5.69 13.08
CA GLY A 253 9.69 5.84 11.96
C GLY A 253 9.00 6.41 10.72
N ILE A 254 7.80 5.94 10.38
CA ILE A 254 6.99 6.48 9.28
C ILE A 254 6.63 7.95 9.57
N ALA A 255 6.17 8.27 10.78
CA ALA A 255 5.80 9.62 11.15
C ALA A 255 6.98 10.60 11.04
N VAL A 256 8.16 10.23 11.55
CA VAL A 256 9.33 11.10 11.64
C VAL A 256 10.15 11.07 10.35
N ASN A 257 10.53 9.88 9.88
CA ASN A 257 11.48 9.72 8.76
C ASN A 257 10.81 9.81 7.40
N VAL A 258 9.54 9.40 7.26
CA VAL A 258 8.84 9.49 5.98
C VAL A 258 8.05 10.79 5.92
N VAL A 259 7.02 10.96 6.74
CA VAL A 259 6.15 12.15 6.68
C VAL A 259 6.91 13.41 7.09
N GLY A 260 7.66 13.36 8.20
CA GLY A 260 8.38 14.51 8.75
C GLY A 260 9.49 15.01 7.84
N LYS A 261 10.39 14.13 7.39
CA LYS A 261 11.49 14.53 6.50
C LYS A 261 10.96 15.00 5.14
N THR A 262 9.92 14.37 4.61
CA THR A 262 9.30 14.82 3.37
C THR A 262 8.67 16.19 3.52
N TYR A 263 7.96 16.46 4.62
CA TYR A 263 7.42 17.79 4.90
C TYR A 263 8.55 18.84 4.99
N GLU A 264 9.59 18.57 5.78
CA GLU A 264 10.71 19.49 5.94
C GLU A 264 11.45 19.78 4.62
N SER A 265 11.62 18.79 3.75
CA SER A 265 12.28 18.96 2.46
C SER A 265 11.41 19.67 1.40
N THR A 266 10.09 19.75 1.59
CA THR A 266 9.17 20.28 0.58
C THR A 266 8.49 21.58 0.96
N LYS A 267 8.46 21.93 2.27
CA LYS A 267 7.72 23.10 2.79
C LYS A 267 8.15 24.44 2.16
N ASP A 268 9.44 24.58 1.83
CA ASP A 268 10.00 25.81 1.28
C ASP A 268 9.73 25.99 -0.23
N TYR A 269 9.27 24.91 -0.91
CA TYR A 269 8.89 24.93 -2.32
C TYR A 269 7.39 25.21 -2.57
N GLY A 270 6.65 25.54 -1.51
CA GLY A 270 5.24 25.91 -1.57
C GLY A 270 4.28 24.77 -1.24
N TRP A 271 3.05 25.14 -0.89
CA TRP A 271 2.03 24.22 -0.40
C TRP A 271 1.64 23.10 -1.39
N GLN A 272 1.73 23.38 -2.70
CA GLN A 272 1.42 22.40 -3.76
C GLN A 272 2.41 21.22 -3.72
N ASN A 273 3.71 21.51 -3.54
CA ASN A 273 4.74 20.48 -3.42
C ASN A 273 4.52 19.63 -2.15
N VAL A 274 4.17 20.27 -1.03
CA VAL A 274 3.81 19.54 0.19
C VAL A 274 2.63 18.62 -0.06
N LEU A 275 1.55 19.15 -0.67
CA LEU A 275 0.33 18.37 -0.94
C LEU A 275 0.63 17.14 -1.80
N VAL A 276 1.34 17.32 -2.93
CA VAL A 276 1.66 16.23 -3.85
C VAL A 276 2.50 15.15 -3.15
N ASN A 277 3.51 15.54 -2.38
CA ASN A 277 4.33 14.57 -1.65
C ASN A 277 3.54 13.84 -0.54
N MET A 278 2.64 14.52 0.16
CA MET A 278 1.75 13.87 1.13
C MET A 278 0.75 12.93 0.45
N LEU A 279 0.22 13.28 -0.72
CA LEU A 279 -0.62 12.40 -1.53
C LEU A 279 0.17 11.17 -2.00
N ASN A 280 1.43 11.32 -2.40
CA ASN A 280 2.28 10.19 -2.79
C ASN A 280 2.52 9.23 -1.62
N ILE A 281 2.81 9.73 -0.42
CA ILE A 281 2.92 8.90 0.79
C ILE A 281 1.59 8.19 1.06
N THR A 282 0.46 8.90 0.94
CA THR A 282 -0.88 8.33 1.16
C THR A 282 -1.17 7.23 0.13
N LEU A 283 -0.83 7.43 -1.15
CA LEU A 283 -0.94 6.43 -2.21
C LEU A 283 -0.16 5.17 -1.87
N MET A 284 1.10 5.32 -1.50
CA MET A 284 1.95 4.18 -1.12
C MET A 284 1.38 3.43 0.10
N LEU A 285 0.98 4.14 1.14
CA LEU A 285 0.47 3.53 2.37
C LEU A 285 -0.87 2.83 2.14
N THR A 286 -1.79 3.41 1.38
CA THR A 286 -3.09 2.77 1.12
C THR A 286 -2.94 1.50 0.26
N VAL A 287 -2.08 1.52 -0.76
CA VAL A 287 -1.78 0.33 -1.57
C VAL A 287 -1.08 -0.74 -0.74
N ASN A 288 -0.10 -0.36 0.08
CA ASN A 288 0.59 -1.28 0.99
C ASN A 288 -0.39 -1.92 1.97
N LEU A 289 -1.25 -1.14 2.61
CA LEU A 289 -2.26 -1.66 3.54
C LEU A 289 -3.22 -2.63 2.83
N GLY A 290 -3.68 -2.30 1.61
CA GLY A 290 -4.51 -3.19 0.80
C GLY A 290 -3.83 -4.53 0.50
N ILE A 291 -2.55 -4.51 0.10
CA ILE A 291 -1.79 -5.74 -0.20
C ILE A 291 -1.52 -6.54 1.08
N LEU A 292 -1.05 -5.89 2.14
CA LEU A 292 -0.71 -6.56 3.39
C LEU A 292 -1.93 -7.24 4.00
N ASN A 293 -3.09 -6.57 3.99
CA ASN A 293 -4.34 -7.15 4.48
C ASN A 293 -4.87 -8.31 3.63
N LEU A 294 -4.44 -8.45 2.37
CA LEU A 294 -4.77 -9.61 1.54
C LEU A 294 -3.82 -10.81 1.75
N LEU A 295 -2.72 -10.63 2.48
CA LEU A 295 -1.83 -11.76 2.78
C LEU A 295 -2.54 -12.79 3.67
N PRO A 296 -2.29 -14.10 3.46
CA PRO A 296 -2.90 -15.18 4.24
C PRO A 296 -2.25 -15.29 5.63
N ILE A 297 -2.27 -14.19 6.37
CA ILE A 297 -1.67 -14.08 7.70
C ILE A 297 -2.79 -13.93 8.75
N PRO A 298 -2.78 -14.71 9.84
CA PRO A 298 -3.73 -14.54 10.91
C PRO A 298 -3.78 -13.11 11.45
N ALA A 299 -4.94 -12.69 11.94
CA ALA A 299 -5.28 -11.32 12.38
C ALA A 299 -5.43 -10.28 11.26
N LEU A 300 -5.16 -10.63 10.00
CA LEU A 300 -5.46 -9.80 8.83
C LEU A 300 -6.68 -10.35 8.08
N ASP A 301 -7.30 -9.53 7.25
CA ASP A 301 -8.45 -9.92 6.41
C ASP A 301 -8.16 -11.14 5.54
N GLY A 302 -6.96 -11.19 4.95
CA GLY A 302 -6.48 -12.31 4.15
C GLY A 302 -6.45 -13.63 4.92
N GLY A 303 -6.12 -13.59 6.21
CA GLY A 303 -6.21 -14.76 7.09
C GLY A 303 -7.65 -15.28 7.21
N ARG A 304 -8.62 -14.37 7.42
CA ARG A 304 -10.05 -14.70 7.47
C ARG A 304 -10.56 -15.18 6.10
N LEU A 305 -10.14 -14.55 5.02
CA LEU A 305 -10.48 -14.98 3.67
C LEU A 305 -10.07 -16.43 3.37
N VAL A 306 -8.95 -16.91 3.92
CA VAL A 306 -8.54 -18.31 3.75
C VAL A 306 -9.59 -19.26 4.30
N PHE A 307 -10.11 -19.01 5.50
CA PHE A 307 -11.17 -19.84 6.11
C PHE A 307 -12.48 -19.77 5.34
N LEU A 308 -12.88 -18.57 4.91
CA LEU A 308 -14.09 -18.38 4.13
C LEU A 308 -14.02 -19.03 2.73
N ILE A 309 -12.85 -18.95 2.06
CA ILE A 309 -12.61 -19.64 0.78
C ILE A 309 -12.63 -21.15 0.98
N TRP A 310 -12.03 -21.66 2.06
CA TRP A 310 -12.11 -23.08 2.41
C TRP A 310 -13.55 -23.53 2.58
N GLU A 311 -14.38 -22.79 3.30
CA GLU A 311 -15.80 -23.05 3.49
C GLU A 311 -16.55 -23.01 2.14
N ALA A 312 -16.29 -22.02 1.29
CA ALA A 312 -16.92 -21.89 -0.03
C ALA A 312 -16.64 -23.11 -0.93
N ILE A 313 -15.44 -23.70 -0.85
CA ILE A 313 -15.03 -24.86 -1.65
C ILE A 313 -15.56 -26.17 -1.05
N THR A 314 -15.44 -26.34 0.26
CA THR A 314 -15.75 -27.62 0.93
C THR A 314 -17.17 -27.72 1.45
N HIS A 315 -17.91 -26.61 1.48
CA HIS A 315 -19.22 -26.46 2.12
C HIS A 315 -19.22 -26.88 3.62
N LYS A 316 -18.05 -26.77 4.27
CA LYS A 316 -17.87 -27.08 5.68
C LYS A 316 -17.22 -25.91 6.38
N PRO A 317 -17.95 -25.17 7.23
CA PRO A 317 -17.38 -24.07 7.98
C PRO A 317 -16.31 -24.57 8.95
N VAL A 318 -15.27 -23.77 9.14
CA VAL A 318 -14.31 -24.01 10.23
C VAL A 318 -14.99 -23.60 11.55
N PRO A 319 -14.88 -24.40 12.61
CA PRO A 319 -15.43 -24.01 13.91
C PRO A 319 -14.93 -22.62 14.35
N PRO A 320 -15.81 -21.70 14.77
CA PRO A 320 -15.43 -20.32 15.14
C PRO A 320 -14.35 -20.25 16.22
N GLU A 321 -14.37 -21.19 17.17
CA GLU A 321 -13.36 -21.30 18.22
C GLU A 321 -11.93 -21.53 17.67
N LYS A 322 -11.80 -22.34 16.60
CA LYS A 322 -10.50 -22.61 15.98
C LYS A 322 -10.03 -21.42 15.15
N GLU A 323 -10.93 -20.80 14.42
CA GLU A 323 -10.65 -19.57 13.66
C GLU A 323 -10.22 -18.46 14.63
N GLY A 324 -10.98 -18.22 15.71
CA GLY A 324 -10.67 -17.25 16.75
C GLY A 324 -9.31 -17.50 17.41
N MET A 325 -8.97 -18.78 17.71
CA MET A 325 -7.65 -19.13 18.27
C MET A 325 -6.50 -18.78 17.31
N VAL A 326 -6.64 -19.08 16.02
CA VAL A 326 -5.63 -18.77 15.00
C VAL A 326 -5.45 -17.25 14.88
N HIS A 327 -6.54 -16.48 14.83
CA HIS A 327 -6.49 -15.02 14.80
C HIS A 327 -5.90 -14.44 16.09
N PHE A 328 -6.21 -14.99 17.25
CA PHE A 328 -5.61 -14.56 18.52
C PHE A 328 -4.09 -14.75 18.54
N ILE A 329 -3.59 -15.89 18.06
CA ILE A 329 -2.14 -16.14 17.95
C ILE A 329 -1.51 -15.10 17.00
N GLY A 330 -2.15 -14.81 15.86
CA GLY A 330 -1.71 -13.76 14.93
C GLY A 330 -1.66 -12.39 15.59
N LEU A 331 -2.70 -12.03 16.37
CA LEU A 331 -2.75 -10.77 17.12
C LEU A 331 -1.58 -10.65 18.10
N VAL A 332 -1.31 -11.69 18.88
CA VAL A 332 -0.18 -11.71 19.82
C VAL A 332 1.15 -11.53 19.07
N PHE A 333 1.32 -12.23 17.94
CA PHE A 333 2.50 -12.05 17.08
C PHE A 333 2.66 -10.60 16.62
N PHE A 334 1.60 -9.96 16.12
CA PHE A 334 1.65 -8.55 15.69
C PHE A 334 1.90 -7.59 16.84
N MET A 335 1.37 -7.86 18.04
CA MET A 335 1.67 -7.05 19.23
C MET A 335 3.15 -7.11 19.60
N VAL A 336 3.76 -8.30 19.56
CA VAL A 336 5.21 -8.45 19.80
C VAL A 336 6.02 -7.75 18.71
N LEU A 337 5.63 -7.91 17.45
CA LEU A 337 6.26 -7.23 16.31
C LEU A 337 6.16 -5.70 16.45
N MET A 338 5.00 -5.19 16.86
CA MET A 338 4.80 -3.75 17.08
C MET A 338 5.74 -3.20 18.16
N VAL A 339 5.88 -3.90 19.29
CA VAL A 339 6.83 -3.50 20.33
C VAL A 339 8.26 -3.50 19.82
N PHE A 340 8.64 -4.52 19.04
CA PHE A 340 9.96 -4.58 18.41
C PHE A 340 10.19 -3.41 17.46
N LEU A 341 9.21 -3.09 16.60
CA LEU A 341 9.31 -1.98 15.65
C LEU A 341 9.39 -0.63 16.36
N LEU A 342 8.60 -0.42 17.41
CA LEU A 342 8.68 0.80 18.23
C LEU A 342 10.07 0.95 18.87
N PHE A 343 10.62 -0.13 19.41
CA PHE A 343 11.98 -0.10 19.95
C PHE A 343 13.03 0.22 18.87
N ASN A 344 12.90 -0.39 17.69
CA ASN A 344 13.77 -0.13 16.54
C ASN A 344 13.69 1.32 16.08
N ASP A 345 12.48 1.90 16.00
CA ASP A 345 12.28 3.32 15.66
C ASP A 345 12.98 4.25 16.65
N LEU A 346 12.82 3.98 17.96
CA LEU A 346 13.47 4.79 18.99
C LEU A 346 14.99 4.72 18.91
N VAL A 347 15.55 3.54 18.67
CA VAL A 347 17.00 3.38 18.46
C VAL A 347 17.48 4.13 17.21
N ASN A 348 16.72 4.10 16.11
CA ASN A 348 17.09 4.78 14.87
C ASN A 348 16.93 6.31 14.94
N ILE A 349 16.10 6.84 15.85
CA ILE A 349 15.86 8.28 16.00
C ILE A 349 16.79 8.90 17.05
N PHE A 350 17.10 8.19 18.13
CA PHE A 350 17.81 8.75 19.30
C PHE A 350 19.17 8.08 19.56
N GLY A 351 19.50 6.97 18.91
CA GLY A 351 20.79 6.26 19.00
C GLY A 351 21.68 6.66 17.87
#